data_3a20b5b5ec3a26ed83d949cfdad7f9ff
#
_entry.id   3a20b5b5ec3a26ed83d949cfdad7f9ff
#
_cell.length_a   1.000
_cell.length_b   1.000
_cell.length_c   1.000
_cell.angle_alpha   90.00
_cell.angle_beta   90.00
_cell.angle_gamma   90.00
#
_symmetry.space_group_name_H-M   'P 1'
#
loop_
_entity.id
_entity.type
_entity.pdbx_description
1 polymer ?
#
loop_
_entity_poly.entity_id
_entity_poly.type
_entity_poly.pdbx_seq_one_letter_code
_entity_poly.pdbx_strand_id
1 'polypeptide(L)'
;MKRLLFLLLAVMLLTACGQTKGNDQEAAYMNITAEEAKTIMDIEEDYIILDTRTREEYDQGHIPGAIQISHDEITEKAEEVLTDKDQLILVYCRSGRRSKIAAEALVELGYTNIKEFGGIIDWPYEVEL
;
A
#
# COMPACT_ATOMS: atom_id res chain seq x y z
N MET A 1 -61.76 25.52 -39.60
CA MET A 1 -60.52 24.79 -39.87
C MET A 1 -59.44 25.31 -38.91
N LYS A 2 -59.20 24.57 -37.88
CA LYS A 2 -58.23 24.97 -36.87
C LYS A 2 -57.03 24.05 -37.03
N ARG A 3 -55.93 24.63 -37.46
CA ARG A 3 -54.69 23.93 -37.52
C ARG A 3 -54.02 23.99 -36.14
N LEU A 4 -54.03 22.89 -35.49
CA LEU A 4 -53.37 22.74 -34.19
C LEU A 4 -51.88 22.55 -34.49
N LEU A 5 -51.12 23.58 -34.19
CA LEU A 5 -49.67 23.53 -34.29
C LEU A 5 -49.14 22.90 -33.00
N PHE A 6 -48.81 21.63 -33.07
CA PHE A 6 -48.09 20.98 -31.99
C PHE A 6 -46.64 21.42 -32.03
N LEU A 7 -46.29 22.31 -31.16
CA LEU A 7 -44.91 22.62 -30.83
C LEU A 7 -44.39 21.53 -29.92
N LEU A 8 -43.70 20.58 -30.52
CA LEU A 8 -42.89 19.62 -29.76
C LEU A 8 -41.66 20.36 -29.23
N LEU A 9 -41.75 20.77 -27.97
CA LEU A 9 -40.61 21.26 -27.24
C LEU A 9 -39.77 20.05 -26.83
N ALA A 10 -38.78 19.70 -27.63
CA ALA A 10 -37.78 18.72 -27.26
C ALA A 10 -36.91 19.33 -26.17
N VAL A 11 -37.22 19.02 -24.93
CA VAL A 11 -36.35 19.28 -23.81
C VAL A 11 -35.19 18.30 -23.91
N MET A 12 -34.11 18.73 -24.54
CA MET A 12 -32.84 18.05 -24.39
C MET A 12 -32.37 18.23 -22.96
N LEU A 13 -32.60 17.24 -22.13
CA LEU A 13 -31.90 17.06 -20.89
C LEU A 13 -30.46 16.68 -21.22
N LEU A 14 -29.62 17.68 -21.32
CA LEU A 14 -28.18 17.50 -21.22
C LEU A 14 -27.89 17.10 -19.77
N THR A 15 -27.93 15.80 -19.51
CA THR A 15 -27.25 15.24 -18.35
C THR A 15 -25.76 15.36 -18.62
N ALA A 16 -25.22 16.48 -18.23
CA ALA A 16 -23.78 16.59 -18.08
C ALA A 16 -23.39 15.67 -16.92
N CYS A 17 -23.04 14.44 -17.24
CA CYS A 17 -22.25 13.61 -16.35
C CYS A 17 -20.89 14.28 -16.20
N GLY A 18 -20.80 15.20 -15.25
CA GLY A 18 -19.53 15.70 -14.75
C GLY A 18 -18.85 14.54 -14.07
N GLN A 19 -18.08 13.75 -14.81
CA GLN A 19 -17.07 12.93 -14.23
C GLN A 19 -15.99 13.87 -13.73
N THR A 20 -16.12 14.28 -12.49
CA THR A 20 -14.98 14.73 -11.75
C THR A 20 -14.05 13.52 -11.66
N LYS A 21 -13.07 13.47 -12.52
CA LYS A 21 -11.87 12.69 -12.28
C LYS A 21 -11.20 13.36 -11.08
N GLY A 22 -11.69 13.03 -9.88
CA GLY A 22 -10.90 13.18 -8.70
C GLY A 22 -9.69 12.30 -8.92
N ASN A 23 -8.53 12.87 -8.93
CA ASN A 23 -7.28 12.16 -8.75
C ASN A 23 -7.21 11.70 -7.30
N ASP A 24 -8.19 10.92 -6.88
CA ASP A 24 -8.06 10.06 -5.75
C ASP A 24 -7.27 8.84 -6.24
N GLN A 25 -5.98 9.04 -6.40
CA GLN A 25 -5.07 7.94 -6.24
C GLN A 25 -5.15 7.57 -4.77
N GLU A 26 -6.15 6.75 -4.45
CA GLU A 26 -6.07 5.95 -3.25
C GLU A 26 -4.70 5.30 -3.30
N ALA A 27 -3.85 5.62 -2.30
CA ALA A 27 -2.60 4.93 -2.15
C ALA A 27 -2.94 3.44 -2.15
N ALA A 28 -2.44 2.68 -3.14
CA ALA A 28 -2.76 1.27 -3.29
C ALA A 28 -2.06 0.42 -2.20
N TYR A 29 -1.63 1.05 -1.12
CA TYR A 29 -1.21 0.47 0.14
C TYR A 29 -1.83 1.24 1.30
N MET A 30 -1.92 0.61 2.46
CA MET A 30 -2.46 1.21 3.67
C MET A 30 -1.34 1.62 4.62
N ASN A 31 -1.50 2.77 5.28
CA ASN A 31 -0.69 3.13 6.43
C ASN A 31 -1.41 2.66 7.70
N ILE A 32 -0.70 1.91 8.52
CA ILE A 32 -1.19 1.42 9.80
C ILE A 32 -0.21 1.77 10.92
N THR A 33 -0.64 1.66 12.16
CA THR A 33 0.22 1.87 13.33
C THR A 33 1.04 0.63 13.65
N ALA A 34 2.08 0.79 14.47
CA ALA A 34 2.84 -0.33 15.01
C ALA A 34 1.95 -1.29 15.81
N GLU A 35 1.00 -0.76 16.58
CA GLU A 35 0.03 -1.55 17.34
C GLU A 35 -0.89 -2.37 16.43
N GLU A 36 -1.41 -1.78 15.37
CA GLU A 36 -2.22 -2.48 14.37
C GLU A 36 -1.40 -3.57 13.66
N ALA A 37 -0.16 -3.29 13.30
CA ALA A 37 0.74 -4.27 12.71
C ALA A 37 0.98 -5.45 13.66
N LYS A 38 1.22 -5.17 14.94
CA LYS A 38 1.41 -6.20 15.97
C LYS A 38 0.16 -7.07 16.14
N THR A 39 -1.02 -6.47 16.12
CA THR A 39 -2.29 -7.19 16.17
C THR A 39 -2.44 -8.15 14.99
N ILE A 40 -2.09 -7.71 13.79
CA ILE A 40 -2.10 -8.56 12.59
C ILE A 40 -1.13 -9.74 12.76
N MET A 41 0.10 -9.47 13.22
CA MET A 41 1.11 -10.51 13.46
C MET A 41 0.65 -11.55 14.50
N ASP A 42 -0.13 -11.14 15.47
CA ASP A 42 -0.63 -12.04 16.52
C ASP A 42 -1.83 -12.89 16.07
N ILE A 43 -2.61 -12.44 15.10
CA ILE A 43 -3.86 -13.06 14.65
C ILE A 43 -3.68 -13.83 13.33
N GLU A 44 -2.97 -13.26 12.37
CA GLU A 44 -2.79 -13.82 11.05
C GLU A 44 -1.63 -14.82 11.01
N GLU A 45 -1.74 -15.82 10.15
CA GLU A 45 -0.69 -16.83 9.95
C GLU A 45 0.08 -16.62 8.65
N ASP A 46 -0.55 -16.03 7.64
CA ASP A 46 0.00 -15.87 6.30
C ASP A 46 0.30 -14.41 5.97
N TYR A 47 1.44 -13.95 6.43
CA TYR A 47 1.95 -12.62 6.13
C TYR A 47 3.48 -12.62 6.01
N ILE A 48 4.00 -11.60 5.35
CA ILE A 48 5.44 -11.31 5.30
C ILE A 48 5.70 -9.99 6.01
N ILE A 49 6.73 -9.94 6.83
CA ILE A 49 7.28 -8.70 7.38
C ILE A 49 8.50 -8.33 6.55
N LEU A 50 8.46 -7.13 5.95
CA LEU A 50 9.52 -6.64 5.09
C LEU A 50 10.24 -5.46 5.73
N ASP A 51 11.51 -5.69 6.07
CA ASP A 51 12.43 -4.65 6.51
C ASP A 51 13.10 -4.01 5.28
N THR A 52 12.87 -2.74 5.09
CA THR A 52 13.35 -1.99 3.91
C THR A 52 14.56 -1.11 4.20
N ARG A 53 15.20 -1.36 5.36
CA ARG A 53 16.45 -0.73 5.73
C ARG A 53 17.62 -1.40 5.02
N THR A 54 18.83 -0.92 5.29
CA THR A 54 20.06 -1.57 4.82
C THR A 54 20.26 -2.92 5.51
N ARG A 55 21.06 -3.76 4.90
CA ARG A 55 21.47 -5.05 5.49
C ARG A 55 22.18 -4.87 6.82
N GLU A 56 23.01 -3.86 6.94
CA GLU A 56 23.75 -3.54 8.17
C GLU A 56 22.81 -3.17 9.31
N GLU A 57 21.80 -2.34 9.04
CA GLU A 57 20.77 -1.99 10.03
C GLU A 57 19.97 -3.23 10.48
N TYR A 58 19.58 -4.08 9.52
CA TYR A 58 18.90 -5.33 9.80
C TYR A 58 19.69 -6.25 10.72
N ASP A 59 20.98 -6.40 10.47
CA ASP A 59 21.86 -7.26 11.26
C ASP A 59 22.08 -6.74 12.69
N GLN A 60 21.85 -5.46 12.94
CA GLN A 60 21.91 -4.85 14.27
C GLN A 60 20.64 -5.04 15.10
N GLY A 61 19.61 -5.56 14.51
CA GLY A 61 18.33 -5.84 15.14
C GLY A 61 17.17 -5.55 14.20
N HIS A 62 16.22 -6.46 14.15
CA HIS A 62 15.05 -6.37 13.28
C HIS A 62 13.82 -6.98 13.96
N ILE A 63 12.65 -6.70 13.44
CA ILE A 63 11.41 -7.29 13.94
C ILE A 63 11.44 -8.80 13.68
N PRO A 64 11.11 -9.65 14.68
CA PRO A 64 11.20 -11.09 14.55
C PRO A 64 10.48 -11.62 13.30
N GLY A 65 11.18 -12.45 12.53
CA GLY A 65 10.65 -13.03 11.30
C GLY A 65 10.72 -12.14 10.06
N ALA A 66 11.19 -10.91 10.18
CA ALA A 66 11.33 -10.00 9.04
C ALA A 66 12.38 -10.49 8.04
N ILE A 67 12.07 -10.33 6.76
CA ILE A 67 13.04 -10.45 5.68
C ILE A 67 13.50 -9.07 5.24
N GLN A 68 14.67 -8.97 4.65
CA GLN A 68 15.27 -7.69 4.30
C GLN A 68 15.40 -7.52 2.78
N ILE A 69 14.83 -6.42 2.28
CA ILE A 69 15.13 -5.91 0.94
C ILE A 69 15.22 -4.38 1.08
N SER A 70 16.38 -3.81 0.79
CA SER A 70 16.55 -2.35 0.86
C SER A 70 15.55 -1.63 -0.05
N HIS A 71 15.04 -0.48 0.42
CA HIS A 71 13.98 0.26 -0.27
C HIS A 71 14.30 0.62 -1.73
N ASP A 72 15.55 0.83 -2.06
CA ASP A 72 16.05 1.14 -3.40
C ASP A 72 16.30 -0.10 -4.27
N GLU A 73 16.12 -1.29 -3.71
CA GLU A 73 16.32 -2.57 -4.41
C GLU A 73 15.01 -3.33 -4.66
N ILE A 74 13.88 -2.79 -4.25
CA ILE A 74 12.57 -3.46 -4.36
C ILE A 74 12.26 -3.85 -5.80
N THR A 75 12.40 -2.94 -6.73
CA THR A 75 12.09 -3.17 -8.16
C THR A 75 12.89 -4.32 -8.75
N GLU A 76 14.14 -4.49 -8.32
CA GLU A 76 15.03 -5.53 -8.84
C GLU A 76 14.85 -6.88 -8.14
N LYS A 77 14.54 -6.89 -6.85
CA LYS A 77 14.63 -8.10 -6.02
C LYS A 77 13.29 -8.65 -5.52
N ALA A 78 12.25 -7.83 -5.46
CA ALA A 78 11.00 -8.23 -4.79
C ALA A 78 10.38 -9.46 -5.43
N GLU A 79 10.29 -9.53 -6.74
CA GLU A 79 9.58 -10.60 -7.44
C GLU A 79 10.24 -11.98 -7.30
N GLU A 80 11.54 -12.03 -7.04
CA GLU A 80 12.27 -13.27 -6.76
C GLU A 80 11.99 -13.80 -5.35
N VAL A 81 11.73 -12.92 -4.39
CA VAL A 81 11.57 -13.23 -2.97
C VAL A 81 10.10 -13.30 -2.57
N LEU A 82 9.31 -12.34 -3.04
CA LEU A 82 7.88 -12.18 -2.76
C LEU A 82 7.10 -12.70 -3.96
N THR A 83 6.91 -14.00 -4.03
CA THR A 83 6.37 -14.68 -5.23
C THR A 83 4.86 -14.62 -5.34
N ASP A 84 4.15 -14.35 -4.25
CA ASP A 84 2.69 -14.18 -4.24
C ASP A 84 2.34 -12.67 -4.19
N LYS A 85 1.81 -12.16 -5.28
CA LYS A 85 1.43 -10.75 -5.42
C LYS A 85 0.26 -10.32 -4.53
N ASP A 86 -0.52 -11.27 -4.04
CA ASP A 86 -1.71 -11.00 -3.22
C ASP A 86 -1.46 -11.28 -1.72
N GLN A 87 -0.28 -11.74 -1.37
CA GLN A 87 0.09 -11.98 0.02
C GLN A 87 0.17 -10.67 0.82
N LEU A 88 -0.27 -10.72 2.06
CA LEU A 88 -0.14 -9.59 2.98
C LEU A 88 1.34 -9.33 3.27
N ILE A 89 1.78 -8.10 3.00
CA ILE A 89 3.14 -7.62 3.26
C ILE A 89 3.06 -6.45 4.24
N LEU A 90 3.69 -6.63 5.40
CA LEU A 90 3.84 -5.61 6.42
C LEU A 90 5.21 -4.96 6.25
N VAL A 91 5.24 -3.70 5.89
CA VAL A 91 6.47 -3.00 5.46
C VAL A 91 6.89 -1.96 6.50
N TYR A 92 8.15 -1.97 6.87
CA TYR A 92 8.71 -0.96 7.76
C TYR A 92 10.13 -0.57 7.37
N CYS A 93 10.61 0.53 7.92
CA CYS A 93 12.01 0.93 7.85
C CYS A 93 12.49 1.45 9.22
N ARG A 94 13.34 2.46 9.25
CA ARG A 94 13.78 3.05 10.52
C ARG A 94 12.77 4.05 11.07
N SER A 95 12.30 4.99 10.23
CA SER A 95 11.44 6.11 10.63
C SER A 95 10.20 6.32 9.75
N GLY A 96 10.00 5.50 8.71
CA GLY A 96 8.82 5.51 7.84
C GLY A 96 9.02 6.09 6.44
N ARG A 97 10.08 6.82 6.15
CA ARG A 97 10.31 7.41 4.83
C ARG A 97 10.64 6.36 3.75
N ARG A 98 11.59 5.50 4.03
CA ARG A 98 12.05 4.45 3.10
C ARG A 98 10.99 3.37 2.88
N SER A 99 10.24 3.02 3.91
CA SER A 99 9.16 2.03 3.81
C SER A 99 8.00 2.50 2.92
N LYS A 100 7.70 3.79 2.88
CA LYS A 100 6.72 4.36 1.94
C LYS A 100 7.20 4.28 0.49
N ILE A 101 8.47 4.58 0.25
CA ILE A 101 9.10 4.41 -1.07
C ILE A 101 9.04 2.95 -1.51
N ALA A 102 9.37 2.03 -0.62
CA ALA A 102 9.29 0.60 -0.87
C ALA A 102 7.85 0.13 -1.16
N ALA A 103 6.88 0.59 -0.39
CA ALA A 103 5.46 0.29 -0.59
C ALA A 103 4.97 0.76 -1.96
N GLU A 104 5.33 1.96 -2.38
CA GLU A 104 5.01 2.48 -3.71
C GLU A 104 5.64 1.64 -4.82
N ALA A 105 6.89 1.22 -4.67
CA ALA A 105 7.56 0.35 -5.63
C ALA A 105 6.89 -1.03 -5.73
N LEU A 106 6.44 -1.59 -4.60
CA LEU A 106 5.67 -2.84 -4.58
C LEU A 106 4.33 -2.69 -5.31
N VAL A 107 3.63 -1.59 -5.11
CA VAL A 107 2.39 -1.29 -5.83
C VAL A 107 2.63 -1.27 -7.34
N GLU A 108 3.67 -0.60 -7.79
CA GLU A 108 4.04 -0.53 -9.22
C GLU A 108 4.35 -1.91 -9.82
N LEU A 109 4.89 -2.82 -9.01
CA LEU A 109 5.15 -4.21 -9.41
C LEU A 109 3.87 -5.09 -9.41
N GLY A 110 2.74 -4.57 -8.96
CA GLY A 110 1.46 -5.27 -8.94
C GLY A 110 1.13 -6.02 -7.65
N TYR A 111 1.85 -5.76 -6.55
CA TYR A 111 1.47 -6.29 -5.24
C TYR A 111 0.22 -5.58 -4.73
N THR A 112 -0.75 -6.34 -4.23
CA THR A 112 -2.11 -5.85 -3.97
C THR A 112 -2.46 -5.69 -2.49
N ASN A 113 -1.64 -6.24 -1.58
CA ASN A 113 -1.98 -6.30 -0.16
C ASN A 113 -0.82 -5.85 0.73
N ILE A 114 -0.58 -4.55 0.74
CA ILE A 114 0.56 -3.92 1.39
C ILE A 114 0.08 -3.03 2.52
N LYS A 115 0.66 -3.20 3.70
CA LYS A 115 0.45 -2.33 4.86
C LYS A 115 1.78 -1.82 5.37
N GLU A 116 1.96 -0.51 5.36
CA GLU A 116 3.16 0.18 5.83
C GLU A 116 2.92 0.69 7.25
N PHE A 117 3.84 0.41 8.18
CA PHE A 117 3.63 0.73 9.59
C PHE A 117 4.74 1.57 10.24
N GLY A 118 5.45 2.34 9.45
CA GLY A 118 6.41 3.31 9.96
C GLY A 118 7.80 2.74 10.18
N GLY A 119 8.35 2.98 11.36
CA GLY A 119 9.73 2.68 11.63
C GLY A 119 9.98 1.93 12.92
N ILE A 120 11.08 1.20 12.95
CA ILE A 120 11.53 0.43 14.12
C ILE A 120 11.82 1.31 15.33
N ILE A 121 12.12 2.60 15.15
CA ILE A 121 12.30 3.53 16.25
C ILE A 121 11.04 3.72 17.10
N ASP A 122 9.88 3.52 16.52
CA ASP A 122 8.57 3.61 17.18
C ASP A 122 7.97 2.24 17.51
N TRP A 123 8.73 1.18 17.29
CA TRP A 123 8.31 -0.20 17.56
C TRP A 123 8.53 -0.56 19.02
N PRO A 124 7.47 -0.69 19.85
CA PRO A 124 7.61 -0.91 21.29
C PRO A 124 7.71 -2.39 21.68
N TYR A 125 7.81 -3.29 20.72
CA TYR A 125 7.80 -4.72 20.93
C TYR A 125 9.19 -5.33 20.71
N GLU A 126 9.28 -6.65 20.70
CA GLU A 126 10.54 -7.37 20.56
C GLU A 126 11.24 -7.12 19.23
N VAL A 127 12.56 -7.12 19.29
CA VAL A 127 13.46 -7.21 18.15
C VAL A 127 14.42 -8.38 18.36
N GLU A 128 14.90 -8.95 17.28
CA GLU A 128 15.91 -10.01 17.29
C GLU A 128 17.16 -9.58 16.51
N LEU A 129 18.27 -10.22 16.84
CA LEU A 129 19.55 -10.01 16.16
C LEU A 129 19.74 -11.02 15.02
#